data_b19e657f01edc4db1a2ecd22e9cd4336
#
_entry.id   b19e657f01edc4db1a2ecd22e9cd4336
#
_cell.length_a   1.000
_cell.length_b   1.000
_cell.length_c   1.000
_cell.angle_alpha   90.00
_cell.angle_beta   90.00
_cell.angle_gamma   90.00
#
_symmetry.space_group_name_H-M   'P 1'
#
loop_
_entity.id
_entity.type
_entity.pdbx_description
1 polymer ?
#
loop_
_entity_poly.entity_id
_entity_poly.type
_entity_poly.pdbx_seq_one_letter_code
_entity_poly.pdbx_strand_id
1 'polypeptide(L)'
;MTQEEIARRVQEYRRKALEHFPLKLIETTGDEALAKWQELKSAGQGFPVVLGGDDEQHSFDNLLTPFGPNGPYIQPPPSVEEILRAAADITFPDDLAKHDKAVAETALQRLKASLAANPNRPLPQITETNDGKTRTYSRDETVAAMEREPRDPPLGEWPASPSPSAGLSVAHNLLTGKPLPKVYIGLAPSDDWTTIPAHLRWGGWNACPAAEYHVAAMRTWRDRYGAELIGMSFDTINLRVASKPKTREEALALAHDHYIYCSDIIDQGVGTTSALAADLMANDWWYFWWD
;
A
#
# COMPACT_ATOMS: atom_id res chain seq x y z
N MET A 1 -23.87 -8.95 23.71
CA MET A 1 -22.90 -7.86 23.96
C MET A 1 -23.59 -6.54 23.61
N THR A 2 -23.67 -5.60 24.52
CA THR A 2 -24.31 -4.30 24.30
C THR A 2 -23.39 -3.38 23.49
N GLN A 3 -23.95 -2.31 22.89
CA GLN A 3 -23.13 -1.31 22.18
C GLN A 3 -22.09 -0.65 23.11
N GLU A 4 -22.44 -0.42 24.38
CA GLU A 4 -21.52 0.13 25.38
C GLU A 4 -20.36 -0.83 25.71
N GLU A 5 -20.63 -2.14 25.76
CA GLU A 5 -19.58 -3.15 25.96
C GLU A 5 -18.64 -3.23 24.76
N ILE A 6 -19.16 -3.08 23.52
CA ILE A 6 -18.37 -3.03 22.29
C ILE A 6 -17.47 -1.79 22.32
N ALA A 7 -18.04 -0.61 22.55
CA ALA A 7 -17.31 0.65 22.59
C ALA A 7 -16.17 0.61 23.64
N ARG A 8 -16.45 0.08 24.84
CA ARG A 8 -15.42 -0.07 25.89
C ARG A 8 -14.28 -1.00 25.45
N ARG A 9 -14.58 -2.12 24.77
CA ARG A 9 -13.57 -3.05 24.29
C ARG A 9 -12.71 -2.43 23.19
N VAL A 10 -13.32 -1.68 22.26
CA VAL A 10 -12.60 -0.94 21.21
C VAL A 10 -11.65 0.08 21.84
N GLN A 11 -12.11 0.87 22.81
CA GLN A 11 -11.26 1.84 23.51
C GLN A 11 -10.10 1.17 24.26
N GLU A 12 -10.36 0.05 24.94
CA GLU A 12 -9.32 -0.70 25.64
C GLU A 12 -8.29 -1.29 24.66
N TYR A 13 -8.76 -1.84 23.53
CA TYR A 13 -7.89 -2.32 22.45
C TYR A 13 -6.99 -1.20 21.93
N ARG A 14 -7.59 -0.07 21.56
CA ARG A 14 -6.86 1.11 21.06
C ARG A 14 -5.80 1.59 22.07
N ARG A 15 -6.17 1.70 23.33
CA ARG A 15 -5.23 2.10 24.39
C ARG A 15 -4.02 1.17 24.46
N LYS A 16 -4.26 -0.16 24.49
CA LYS A 16 -3.19 -1.17 24.55
C LYS A 16 -2.32 -1.15 23.29
N ALA A 17 -2.91 -0.99 22.12
CA ALA A 17 -2.17 -0.90 20.88
C ALA A 17 -1.27 0.35 20.83
N LEU A 18 -1.77 1.49 21.29
CA LEU A 18 -1.02 2.74 21.36
C LEU A 18 0.18 2.67 22.35
N GLU A 19 0.10 1.87 23.42
CA GLU A 19 1.22 1.64 24.35
C GLU A 19 2.42 0.95 23.66
N HIS A 20 2.17 0.19 22.58
CA HIS A 20 3.19 -0.55 21.83
C HIS A 20 3.46 0.07 20.45
N PHE A 21 2.76 1.14 20.10
CA PHE A 21 2.92 1.78 18.80
C PHE A 21 4.32 2.45 18.71
N PRO A 22 5.10 2.16 17.67
CA PRO A 22 6.53 2.50 17.66
C PRO A 22 6.83 3.97 17.41
N LEU A 23 5.83 4.75 16.95
CA LEU A 23 6.02 6.15 16.59
C LEU A 23 5.36 7.07 17.61
N LYS A 24 6.02 8.18 17.95
CA LYS A 24 5.40 9.24 18.73
C LYS A 24 4.36 9.95 17.89
N LEU A 25 3.11 9.98 18.35
CA LEU A 25 2.00 10.59 17.63
C LEU A 25 1.84 12.08 17.95
N ILE A 26 1.58 12.85 16.91
CA ILE A 26 1.27 14.28 16.96
C ILE A 26 -0.03 14.49 16.18
N GLU A 27 -1.01 15.15 16.79
CA GLU A 27 -2.29 15.46 16.15
C GLU A 27 -2.22 16.78 15.39
N THR A 28 -2.89 16.82 14.22
CA THR A 28 -3.08 18.02 13.40
C THR A 28 -4.38 17.86 12.60
N THR A 29 -4.67 18.81 11.72
CA THR A 29 -5.77 18.73 10.74
C THR A 29 -5.24 18.38 9.35
N GLY A 30 -6.11 17.92 8.45
CA GLY A 30 -5.69 17.49 7.11
C GLY A 30 -5.12 18.64 6.27
N ASP A 31 -5.67 19.84 6.40
CA ASP A 31 -5.20 21.05 5.70
C ASP A 31 -3.85 21.57 6.24
N GLU A 32 -3.53 21.32 7.50
CA GLU A 32 -2.26 21.71 8.11
C GLU A 32 -1.19 20.59 8.05
N ALA A 33 -1.58 19.37 7.68
CA ALA A 33 -0.73 18.19 7.80
C ALA A 33 0.62 18.32 7.08
N LEU A 34 0.63 18.84 5.85
CA LEU A 34 1.87 18.99 5.08
C LEU A 34 2.78 20.06 5.69
N ALA A 35 2.23 21.18 6.12
CA ALA A 35 3.00 22.26 6.79
C ALA A 35 3.60 21.76 8.11
N LYS A 36 2.80 21.02 8.89
CA LYS A 36 3.25 20.43 10.15
C LYS A 36 4.32 19.36 9.94
N TRP A 37 4.17 18.54 8.90
CA TRP A 37 5.20 17.59 8.49
C TRP A 37 6.54 18.28 8.19
N GLN A 38 6.52 19.39 7.42
CA GLN A 38 7.71 20.18 7.10
C GLN A 38 8.36 20.81 8.34
N GLU A 39 7.56 21.33 9.26
CA GLU A 39 8.03 21.87 10.54
C GLU A 39 8.77 20.79 11.36
N LEU A 40 8.13 19.63 11.54
CA LEU A 40 8.70 18.52 12.30
C LEU A 40 9.97 17.96 11.67
N LYS A 41 10.01 17.83 10.35
CA LYS A 41 11.21 17.43 9.62
C LYS A 41 12.36 18.40 9.84
N SER A 42 12.08 19.70 9.77
CA SER A 42 13.07 20.76 9.99
C SER A 42 13.60 20.80 11.43
N ALA A 43 12.79 20.34 12.39
CA ALA A 43 13.21 20.25 13.80
C ALA A 43 14.21 19.13 14.09
N GLY A 44 14.38 18.13 13.20
CA GLY A 44 15.42 17.09 13.29
C GLY A 44 15.31 16.19 14.50
N GLN A 45 14.09 15.93 15.01
CA GLN A 45 13.85 15.06 16.17
C GLN A 45 13.37 13.64 15.77
N GLY A 46 13.72 13.21 14.58
CA GLY A 46 13.28 12.01 13.91
C GLY A 46 12.49 12.34 12.63
N PHE A 47 12.11 11.32 11.87
CA PHE A 47 11.43 11.51 10.59
C PHE A 47 9.90 11.49 10.75
N PRO A 48 9.18 12.56 10.33
CA PRO A 48 7.72 12.59 10.39
C PRO A 48 7.09 11.82 9.22
N VAL A 49 5.96 11.15 9.46
CA VAL A 49 5.09 10.55 8.44
C VAL A 49 3.63 10.82 8.78
N VAL A 50 2.83 11.28 7.81
CA VAL A 50 1.39 11.50 7.98
C VAL A 50 0.69 10.13 7.89
N LEU A 51 0.02 9.74 8.97
CA LEU A 51 -0.57 8.39 9.11
C LEU A 51 -2.07 8.35 8.76
N GLY A 52 -2.62 9.49 8.29
CA GLY A 52 -4.05 9.62 8.08
C GLY A 52 -4.83 9.87 9.38
N GLY A 53 -6.13 9.76 9.27
CA GLY A 53 -7.08 9.96 10.37
C GLY A 53 -8.23 8.98 10.25
N ASP A 54 -9.37 9.34 10.84
CA ASP A 54 -10.58 8.55 10.72
C ASP A 54 -11.50 9.19 9.68
N ASP A 55 -11.91 8.43 8.68
CA ASP A 55 -12.98 8.79 7.75
C ASP A 55 -14.03 7.66 7.67
N GLU A 56 -14.99 7.75 6.74
CA GLU A 56 -16.08 6.77 6.64
C GLU A 56 -15.59 5.39 6.16
N GLN A 57 -14.45 5.31 5.48
CA GLN A 57 -13.93 4.07 4.89
C GLN A 57 -12.67 3.57 5.58
N HIS A 58 -11.84 4.48 6.12
CA HIS A 58 -10.55 4.18 6.68
C HIS A 58 -10.45 4.71 8.11
N SER A 59 -9.88 3.91 8.98
CA SER A 59 -9.59 4.32 10.36
C SER A 59 -8.09 4.20 10.61
N PHE A 60 -7.53 5.22 11.27
CA PHE A 60 -6.19 5.16 11.82
C PHE A 60 -5.99 3.91 12.71
N ASP A 61 -7.04 3.43 13.35
CA ASP A 61 -7.00 2.24 14.21
C ASP A 61 -6.59 0.97 13.44
N ASN A 62 -6.77 0.93 12.11
CA ASN A 62 -6.30 -0.17 11.27
C ASN A 62 -4.77 -0.30 11.29
N LEU A 63 -4.03 0.84 11.36
CA LEU A 63 -2.58 0.84 11.56
C LEU A 63 -2.14 0.30 12.92
N LEU A 64 -3.01 0.33 13.91
CA LEU A 64 -2.73 -0.15 15.25
C LEU A 64 -2.86 -1.68 15.38
N THR A 65 -3.46 -2.35 14.39
CA THR A 65 -3.74 -3.80 14.44
C THR A 65 -2.51 -4.65 14.77
N PRO A 66 -1.32 -4.43 14.18
CA PRO A 66 -0.13 -5.22 14.50
C PRO A 66 0.36 -5.06 15.95
N PHE A 67 -0.04 -3.99 16.63
CA PHE A 67 0.41 -3.63 17.99
C PHE A 67 -0.65 -3.94 19.06
N GLY A 68 -1.82 -4.40 18.66
CA GLY A 68 -2.92 -4.74 19.56
C GLY A 68 -2.70 -6.05 20.34
N PRO A 69 -3.55 -6.33 21.33
CA PRO A 69 -3.43 -7.51 22.18
C PRO A 69 -3.55 -8.85 21.45
N ASN A 70 -4.14 -8.86 20.26
CA ASN A 70 -4.20 -10.06 19.41
C ASN A 70 -3.00 -10.16 18.45
N GLY A 71 -2.17 -9.12 18.40
CA GLY A 71 -0.91 -9.05 17.68
C GLY A 71 -0.99 -9.31 16.17
N PRO A 72 0.14 -9.34 15.51
CA PRO A 72 0.23 -9.74 14.12
C PRO A 72 -0.06 -11.24 13.97
N TYR A 73 -0.49 -11.66 12.77
CA TYR A 73 -0.80 -13.06 12.44
C TYR A 73 0.40 -14.00 12.59
N ILE A 74 1.62 -13.47 12.51
CA ILE A 74 2.87 -14.22 12.69
C ILE A 74 3.36 -13.98 14.13
N GLN A 75 3.56 -15.06 14.89
CA GLN A 75 4.03 -15.01 16.27
C GLN A 75 5.30 -15.86 16.47
N PRO A 76 6.38 -15.32 17.01
CA PRO A 76 6.58 -13.91 17.31
C PRO A 76 6.71 -13.08 16.02
N PRO A 77 6.31 -11.79 16.03
CA PRO A 77 6.51 -10.93 14.87
C PRO A 77 8.01 -10.68 14.64
N PRO A 78 8.46 -10.51 13.37
CA PRO A 78 9.84 -10.16 13.11
C PRO A 78 10.20 -8.83 13.78
N SER A 79 11.42 -8.74 14.29
CA SER A 79 11.96 -7.49 14.81
C SER A 79 12.26 -6.51 13.66
N VAL A 80 12.40 -5.22 14.00
CA VAL A 80 12.78 -4.20 13.01
C VAL A 80 14.13 -4.58 12.36
N GLU A 81 15.08 -5.06 13.13
CA GLU A 81 16.42 -5.45 12.67
C GLU A 81 16.35 -6.64 11.70
N GLU A 82 15.49 -7.61 11.95
CA GLU A 82 15.27 -8.75 11.04
C GLU A 82 14.69 -8.31 9.72
N ILE A 83 13.67 -7.42 9.74
CA ILE A 83 13.08 -6.85 8.52
C ILE A 83 14.13 -6.05 7.73
N LEU A 84 14.89 -5.17 8.41
CA LEU A 84 15.91 -4.35 7.75
C LEU A 84 17.07 -5.19 7.18
N ARG A 85 17.41 -6.31 7.82
CA ARG A 85 18.39 -7.26 7.31
C ARG A 85 17.87 -7.97 6.07
N ALA A 86 16.62 -8.47 6.09
CA ALA A 86 15.99 -9.07 4.92
C ALA A 86 15.94 -8.08 3.75
N ALA A 87 15.55 -6.83 4.02
CA ALA A 87 15.50 -5.78 3.00
C ALA A 87 16.86 -5.43 2.36
N ALA A 88 17.98 -5.67 3.07
CA ALA A 88 19.31 -5.39 2.54
C ALA A 88 19.74 -6.34 1.41
N ASP A 89 19.17 -7.55 1.39
CA ASP A 89 19.47 -8.58 0.40
C ASP A 89 18.49 -8.54 -0.82
N ILE A 90 17.48 -7.64 -0.78
CA ILE A 90 16.46 -7.54 -1.83
C ILE A 90 16.92 -6.56 -2.92
N THR A 91 16.92 -7.03 -4.17
CA THR A 91 17.04 -6.21 -5.38
C THR A 91 15.65 -5.91 -5.92
N PHE A 92 15.18 -4.67 -5.70
CA PHE A 92 13.87 -4.23 -6.20
C PHE A 92 14.01 -3.71 -7.65
N PRO A 93 13.06 -4.03 -8.58
CA PRO A 93 11.82 -4.79 -8.37
C PRO A 93 11.94 -6.31 -8.56
N ASP A 94 13.09 -6.81 -9.04
CA ASP A 94 13.25 -8.19 -9.54
C ASP A 94 12.91 -9.26 -8.51
N ASP A 95 13.33 -9.08 -7.26
CA ASP A 95 13.11 -10.09 -6.23
C ASP A 95 11.65 -10.09 -5.73
N LEU A 96 10.96 -8.93 -5.78
CA LEU A 96 9.52 -8.88 -5.52
C LEU A 96 8.76 -9.63 -6.62
N ALA A 97 9.07 -9.38 -7.89
CA ALA A 97 8.45 -10.08 -9.02
C ALA A 97 8.63 -11.61 -8.94
N LYS A 98 9.84 -12.07 -8.56
CA LYS A 98 10.11 -13.50 -8.33
C LYS A 98 9.31 -14.06 -7.16
N HIS A 99 9.22 -13.31 -6.06
CA HIS A 99 8.44 -13.70 -4.89
C HIS A 99 6.97 -13.87 -5.23
N ASP A 100 6.35 -12.89 -5.90
CA ASP A 100 4.94 -12.90 -6.25
C ASP A 100 4.61 -14.05 -7.21
N LYS A 101 5.50 -14.31 -8.17
CA LYS A 101 5.39 -15.47 -9.06
C LYS A 101 5.40 -16.79 -8.27
N ALA A 102 6.32 -16.95 -7.35
CA ALA A 102 6.42 -18.17 -6.52
C ALA A 102 5.19 -18.35 -5.61
N VAL A 103 4.65 -17.25 -5.05
CA VAL A 103 3.42 -17.25 -4.27
C VAL A 103 2.23 -17.68 -5.14
N ALA A 104 2.09 -17.10 -6.33
CA ALA A 104 1.02 -17.44 -7.29
C ALA A 104 1.08 -18.92 -7.72
N GLU A 105 2.27 -19.43 -8.06
CA GLU A 105 2.48 -20.83 -8.41
C GLU A 105 2.09 -21.78 -7.25
N THR A 106 2.49 -21.44 -6.02
CA THR A 106 2.14 -22.20 -4.82
C THR A 106 0.63 -22.20 -4.57
N ALA A 107 -0.02 -21.04 -4.71
CA ALA A 107 -1.46 -20.89 -4.55
C ALA A 107 -2.23 -21.73 -5.60
N LEU A 108 -1.78 -21.70 -6.84
CA LEU A 108 -2.34 -22.51 -7.93
C LEU A 108 -2.21 -24.02 -7.66
N GLN A 109 -1.04 -24.46 -7.22
CA GLN A 109 -0.82 -25.87 -6.84
C GLN A 109 -1.75 -26.32 -5.71
N ARG A 110 -1.91 -25.47 -4.67
CA ARG A 110 -2.84 -25.73 -3.56
C ARG A 110 -4.30 -25.78 -4.04
N LEU A 111 -4.67 -24.88 -4.95
CA LEU A 111 -6.00 -24.89 -5.56
C LEU A 111 -6.25 -26.21 -6.31
N LYS A 112 -5.35 -26.61 -7.19
CA LYS A 112 -5.45 -27.86 -7.97
C LYS A 112 -5.56 -29.08 -7.06
N ALA A 113 -4.71 -29.18 -6.05
CA ALA A 113 -4.77 -30.26 -5.06
C ALA A 113 -6.10 -30.28 -4.29
N SER A 114 -6.60 -29.12 -3.90
CA SER A 114 -7.86 -28.99 -3.19
C SER A 114 -9.07 -29.34 -4.05
N LEU A 115 -9.06 -28.98 -5.34
CA LEU A 115 -10.11 -29.35 -6.30
C LEU A 115 -10.09 -30.84 -6.60
N ALA A 116 -8.91 -31.46 -6.69
CA ALA A 116 -8.77 -32.92 -6.87
C ALA A 116 -9.33 -33.67 -5.65
N ALA A 117 -9.08 -33.20 -4.43
CA ALA A 117 -9.58 -33.80 -3.20
C ALA A 117 -11.10 -33.56 -2.99
N ASN A 118 -11.63 -32.43 -3.41
CA ASN A 118 -13.05 -32.10 -3.33
C ASN A 118 -13.52 -31.30 -4.58
N PRO A 119 -13.92 -32.01 -5.64
CA PRO A 119 -14.35 -31.38 -6.89
C PRO A 119 -15.54 -30.41 -6.73
N ASN A 120 -16.34 -30.60 -5.69
CA ASN A 120 -17.54 -29.79 -5.43
C ASN A 120 -17.32 -28.68 -4.39
N ARG A 121 -16.07 -28.43 -3.96
CA ARG A 121 -15.80 -27.32 -3.01
C ARG A 121 -16.34 -26.00 -3.56
N PRO A 122 -16.89 -25.11 -2.71
CA PRO A 122 -17.26 -23.77 -3.12
C PRO A 122 -16.03 -23.02 -3.69
N LEU A 123 -16.24 -22.30 -4.78
CA LEU A 123 -15.27 -21.36 -5.36
C LEU A 123 -15.77 -19.93 -5.17
N PRO A 124 -14.88 -18.96 -5.18
CA PRO A 124 -15.28 -17.55 -5.19
C PRO A 124 -16.14 -17.28 -6.45
N GLN A 125 -17.11 -16.41 -6.29
CA GLN A 125 -17.95 -16.01 -7.41
C GLN A 125 -17.21 -14.88 -8.16
N ILE A 126 -16.84 -15.14 -9.41
CA ILE A 126 -16.24 -14.14 -10.30
C ILE A 126 -17.31 -13.57 -11.18
N THR A 127 -17.40 -12.25 -11.26
CA THR A 127 -18.28 -11.53 -12.15
C THR A 127 -17.45 -10.66 -13.11
N GLU A 128 -17.92 -10.56 -14.34
CA GLU A 128 -17.35 -9.68 -15.37
C GLU A 128 -18.44 -8.71 -15.82
N THR A 129 -18.10 -7.43 -15.88
CA THR A 129 -19.02 -6.39 -16.37
C THR A 129 -18.46 -5.79 -17.65
N ASN A 130 -19.15 -6.04 -18.78
CA ASN A 130 -18.80 -5.49 -20.08
C ASN A 130 -20.02 -4.73 -20.64
N ASP A 131 -19.84 -3.51 -21.10
CA ASP A 131 -20.90 -2.65 -21.67
C ASP A 131 -22.14 -2.53 -20.76
N GLY A 132 -21.92 -2.41 -19.44
CA GLY A 132 -22.97 -2.31 -18.44
C GLY A 132 -23.75 -3.60 -18.18
N LYS A 133 -23.33 -4.73 -18.76
CA LYS A 133 -23.91 -6.05 -18.51
C LYS A 133 -22.98 -6.87 -17.64
N THR A 134 -23.46 -7.27 -16.47
CA THR A 134 -22.72 -8.15 -15.55
C THR A 134 -23.10 -9.60 -15.80
N ARG A 135 -22.11 -10.48 -16.00
CA ARG A 135 -22.28 -11.92 -16.00
C ARG A 135 -21.43 -12.57 -14.90
N THR A 136 -21.94 -13.66 -14.37
CA THR A 136 -21.21 -14.49 -13.42
C THR A 136 -20.56 -15.63 -14.16
N TYR A 137 -19.28 -15.92 -13.84
CA TYR A 137 -18.57 -17.06 -14.40
C TYR A 137 -19.17 -18.38 -13.93
N SER A 138 -19.24 -19.35 -14.83
CA SER A 138 -19.46 -20.74 -14.48
C SER A 138 -18.28 -21.25 -13.64
N ARG A 139 -18.45 -22.44 -13.02
CA ARG A 139 -17.38 -23.09 -12.26
C ARG A 139 -16.11 -23.30 -13.09
N ASP A 140 -16.26 -23.81 -14.31
CA ASP A 140 -15.12 -24.09 -15.20
C ASP A 140 -14.43 -22.80 -15.64
N GLU A 141 -15.19 -21.74 -15.93
CA GLU A 141 -14.62 -20.41 -16.22
C GLU A 141 -13.90 -19.82 -15.01
N THR A 142 -14.44 -20.03 -13.79
CA THR A 142 -13.79 -19.59 -12.54
C THR A 142 -12.46 -20.31 -12.35
N VAL A 143 -12.42 -21.64 -12.50
CA VAL A 143 -11.17 -22.41 -12.42
C VAL A 143 -10.19 -21.94 -13.48
N ALA A 144 -10.63 -21.81 -14.74
CA ALA A 144 -9.78 -21.34 -15.82
C ALA A 144 -9.24 -19.90 -15.58
N ALA A 145 -10.04 -19.03 -14.97
CA ALA A 145 -9.60 -17.70 -14.60
C ALA A 145 -8.54 -17.72 -13.48
N MET A 146 -8.71 -18.59 -12.48
CA MET A 146 -7.75 -18.77 -11.38
C MET A 146 -6.45 -19.48 -11.82
N GLU A 147 -6.49 -20.20 -12.94
CA GLU A 147 -5.31 -20.88 -13.52
C GLU A 147 -4.54 -20.00 -14.51
N ARG A 148 -5.07 -18.83 -14.87
CA ARG A 148 -4.37 -17.92 -15.78
C ARG A 148 -3.15 -17.32 -15.08
N GLU A 149 -2.05 -17.28 -15.80
CA GLU A 149 -0.91 -16.47 -15.36
C GLU A 149 -1.31 -15.00 -15.27
N PRO A 150 -0.77 -14.24 -14.30
CA PRO A 150 -0.93 -12.79 -14.26
C PRO A 150 -0.57 -12.20 -15.63
N ARG A 151 -1.40 -11.31 -16.14
CA ARG A 151 -1.12 -10.61 -17.40
C ARG A 151 -0.41 -9.30 -17.09
N ASP A 152 0.51 -8.93 -17.96
CA ASP A 152 1.01 -7.56 -17.95
C ASP A 152 -0.18 -6.60 -18.15
N PRO A 153 -0.17 -5.45 -17.50
CA PRO A 153 -1.20 -4.45 -17.69
C PRO A 153 -1.20 -3.97 -19.14
N PRO A 154 -2.36 -3.59 -19.71
CA PRO A 154 -2.41 -3.09 -21.07
C PRO A 154 -1.52 -1.85 -21.22
N LEU A 155 -0.73 -1.80 -22.31
CA LEU A 155 0.10 -0.63 -22.59
C LEU A 155 -0.77 0.62 -22.74
N GLY A 156 -1.86 0.52 -23.49
CA GLY A 156 -2.77 1.63 -23.78
C GLY A 156 -2.17 2.72 -24.68
N GLU A 157 -3.01 3.67 -25.07
CA GLU A 157 -2.55 4.88 -25.77
C GLU A 157 -1.99 5.89 -24.77
N TRP A 158 -1.04 6.71 -25.21
CA TRP A 158 -0.54 7.81 -24.40
C TRP A 158 -1.63 8.88 -24.24
N PRO A 159 -2.04 9.23 -22.99
CA PRO A 159 -3.15 10.15 -22.80
C PRO A 159 -2.81 11.56 -23.28
N ALA A 160 -3.84 12.29 -23.70
CA ALA A 160 -3.69 13.69 -24.13
C ALA A 160 -3.30 14.60 -22.95
N SER A 161 -3.71 14.24 -21.73
CA SER A 161 -3.36 14.94 -20.50
C SER A 161 -3.15 13.93 -19.38
N PRO A 162 -2.17 14.15 -18.49
CA PRO A 162 -1.99 13.32 -17.30
C PRO A 162 -3.14 13.53 -16.32
N SER A 163 -3.32 12.57 -15.40
CA SER A 163 -4.26 12.71 -14.29
C SER A 163 -3.78 13.80 -13.30
N PRO A 164 -4.72 14.45 -12.60
CA PRO A 164 -4.35 15.33 -11.49
C PRO A 164 -3.53 14.60 -10.43
N SER A 165 -2.60 15.31 -9.80
CA SER A 165 -1.83 14.75 -8.68
C SER A 165 -2.73 14.41 -7.50
N ALA A 166 -2.55 13.23 -6.92
CA ALA A 166 -3.22 12.85 -5.68
C ALA A 166 -2.75 13.67 -4.45
N GLY A 167 -1.56 14.28 -4.52
CA GLY A 167 -0.98 15.03 -3.41
C GLY A 167 -0.83 14.18 -2.15
N LEU A 168 -1.10 14.77 -0.99
CA LEU A 168 -1.11 14.09 0.31
C LEU A 168 -2.51 13.50 0.58
N SER A 169 -2.90 12.47 -0.18
CA SER A 169 -4.25 11.89 -0.14
C SER A 169 -4.63 11.35 1.24
N VAL A 170 -3.67 10.81 2.01
CA VAL A 170 -3.93 10.28 3.36
C VAL A 170 -4.44 11.33 4.37
N ALA A 171 -4.32 12.62 4.05
CA ALA A 171 -4.82 13.72 4.87
C ALA A 171 -6.25 14.15 4.48
N HIS A 172 -6.86 13.51 3.48
CA HIS A 172 -8.14 13.88 2.92
C HIS A 172 -9.12 12.72 2.94
N ASN A 173 -10.41 13.04 3.04
CA ASN A 173 -11.48 12.06 2.88
C ASN A 173 -11.54 11.64 1.41
N LEU A 174 -11.45 10.35 1.12
CA LEU A 174 -11.34 9.81 -0.24
C LEU A 174 -12.57 10.09 -1.11
N LEU A 175 -13.77 10.14 -0.51
CA LEU A 175 -15.02 10.34 -1.26
C LEU A 175 -15.26 11.80 -1.59
N THR A 176 -14.92 12.71 -0.67
CA THR A 176 -15.27 14.14 -0.79
C THR A 176 -14.09 15.02 -1.18
N GLY A 177 -12.86 14.50 -1.09
CA GLY A 177 -11.62 15.26 -1.28
C GLY A 177 -11.38 16.34 -0.22
N LYS A 178 -12.19 16.42 0.83
CA LYS A 178 -12.05 17.44 1.87
C LYS A 178 -10.96 17.04 2.87
N PRO A 179 -10.20 18.00 3.42
CA PRO A 179 -9.27 17.71 4.50
C PRO A 179 -9.97 17.03 5.67
N LEU A 180 -9.30 16.03 6.25
CA LEU A 180 -9.80 15.37 7.46
C LEU A 180 -9.72 16.34 8.66
N PRO A 181 -10.73 16.37 9.53
CA PRO A 181 -10.75 17.26 10.69
C PRO A 181 -9.64 16.92 11.70
N LYS A 182 -9.13 15.70 11.65
CA LYS A 182 -8.06 15.19 12.50
C LYS A 182 -7.23 14.18 11.77
N VAL A 183 -5.92 14.37 11.77
CA VAL A 183 -4.90 13.44 11.27
C VAL A 183 -3.81 13.25 12.31
N TYR A 184 -3.13 12.10 12.24
CA TYR A 184 -1.96 11.80 13.05
C TYR A 184 -0.69 11.88 12.21
N ILE A 185 0.34 12.50 12.78
CA ILE A 185 1.71 12.42 12.27
C ILE A 185 2.51 11.56 13.23
N GLY A 186 3.09 10.47 12.73
CA GLY A 186 4.02 9.64 13.46
C GLY A 186 5.43 10.18 13.33
N LEU A 187 6.16 10.31 14.44
CA LEU A 187 7.56 10.68 14.43
C LEU A 187 8.40 9.43 14.65
N ALA A 188 9.10 8.97 13.60
CA ALA A 188 9.95 7.79 13.65
C ALA A 188 11.28 8.10 14.36
N PRO A 189 11.82 7.16 15.17
CA PRO A 189 13.08 7.36 15.89
C PRO A 189 14.30 7.17 14.99
N SER A 190 14.22 7.55 13.73
CA SER A 190 15.27 7.38 12.71
C SER A 190 15.21 8.52 11.72
N ASP A 191 16.35 8.96 11.22
CA ASP A 191 16.43 9.93 10.12
C ASP A 191 16.31 9.24 8.74
N ASP A 192 16.48 7.92 8.69
CA ASP A 192 16.24 7.13 7.47
C ASP A 192 14.76 6.73 7.37
N TRP A 193 13.99 7.54 6.65
CA TRP A 193 12.58 7.33 6.45
C TRP A 193 12.23 6.01 5.74
N THR A 194 13.17 5.42 4.99
CA THR A 194 12.94 4.13 4.32
C THR A 194 12.73 2.98 5.30
N THR A 195 13.07 3.19 6.59
CA THR A 195 12.88 2.19 7.66
C THR A 195 11.48 2.21 8.27
N ILE A 196 10.64 3.20 7.94
CA ILE A 196 9.30 3.36 8.52
C ILE A 196 8.41 2.13 8.33
N PRO A 197 8.36 1.48 7.14
CA PRO A 197 7.58 0.25 6.98
C PRO A 197 8.01 -0.87 7.94
N ALA A 198 9.29 -0.98 8.25
CA ALA A 198 9.80 -1.98 9.21
C ALA A 198 9.33 -1.66 10.64
N HIS A 199 9.38 -0.40 11.07
CA HIS A 199 8.87 0.02 12.38
C HIS A 199 7.38 -0.24 12.52
N LEU A 200 6.60 0.02 11.48
CA LEU A 200 5.15 -0.20 11.45
C LEU A 200 4.76 -1.66 11.18
N ARG A 201 5.70 -2.54 10.80
CA ARG A 201 5.41 -3.90 10.28
C ARG A 201 4.35 -3.85 9.20
N TRP A 202 4.48 -2.85 8.33
CA TRP A 202 3.47 -2.49 7.35
C TRP A 202 3.51 -3.39 6.13
N GLY A 203 2.33 -3.81 5.64
CA GLY A 203 2.19 -4.69 4.48
C GLY A 203 1.98 -6.16 4.86
N GLY A 204 2.10 -7.06 3.86
CA GLY A 204 1.93 -8.50 4.04
C GLY A 204 0.47 -8.97 4.09
N TRP A 205 -0.45 -8.21 3.51
CA TRP A 205 -1.87 -8.55 3.39
C TRP A 205 -2.34 -8.35 1.94
N ASN A 206 -3.29 -9.15 1.47
CA ASN A 206 -3.73 -9.21 0.07
C ASN A 206 -2.53 -9.21 -0.90
N ALA A 207 -2.50 -8.30 -1.88
CA ALA A 207 -1.37 -8.10 -2.80
C ALA A 207 -0.34 -7.08 -2.28
N CYS A 208 -0.51 -6.53 -1.07
CA CYS A 208 0.45 -5.60 -0.48
C CYS A 208 1.72 -6.35 -0.05
N PRO A 209 2.92 -5.98 -0.52
CA PRO A 209 4.16 -6.64 -0.18
C PRO A 209 4.44 -6.65 1.33
N ALA A 210 5.30 -7.55 1.80
CA ALA A 210 5.77 -7.52 3.18
C ALA A 210 6.75 -6.35 3.41
N ALA A 211 6.93 -5.97 4.69
CA ALA A 211 7.66 -4.75 5.10
C ALA A 211 9.06 -4.63 4.50
N GLU A 212 9.79 -5.73 4.34
CA GLU A 212 11.13 -5.75 3.76
C GLU A 212 11.16 -5.30 2.29
N TYR A 213 10.14 -5.66 1.50
CA TYR A 213 10.02 -5.20 0.10
C TYR A 213 9.69 -3.72 0.01
N HIS A 214 8.88 -3.19 0.94
CA HIS A 214 8.63 -1.76 1.03
C HIS A 214 9.91 -0.98 1.33
N VAL A 215 10.71 -1.45 2.28
CA VAL A 215 12.01 -0.85 2.61
C VAL A 215 12.94 -0.85 1.39
N ALA A 216 13.04 -1.98 0.66
CA ALA A 216 13.89 -2.11 -0.52
C ALA A 216 13.43 -1.18 -1.67
N ALA A 217 12.13 -1.14 -1.95
CA ALA A 217 11.53 -0.26 -2.95
C ALA A 217 11.80 1.22 -2.62
N MET A 218 11.55 1.63 -1.38
CA MET A 218 11.76 3.00 -0.91
C MET A 218 13.22 3.43 -0.98
N ARG A 219 14.19 2.55 -0.67
CA ARG A 219 15.62 2.80 -0.84
C ARG A 219 15.96 3.02 -2.31
N THR A 220 15.47 2.16 -3.20
CA THR A 220 15.67 2.26 -4.65
C THR A 220 15.13 3.59 -5.18
N TRP A 221 13.93 3.99 -4.81
CA TRP A 221 13.31 5.23 -5.27
C TRP A 221 13.92 6.49 -4.65
N ARG A 222 14.32 6.43 -3.38
CA ARG A 222 15.12 7.51 -2.77
C ARG A 222 16.39 7.77 -3.58
N ASP A 223 17.13 6.71 -3.91
CA ASP A 223 18.44 6.83 -4.55
C ASP A 223 18.31 7.22 -6.04
N ARG A 224 17.25 6.77 -6.73
CA ARG A 224 17.05 7.07 -8.18
C ARG A 224 16.31 8.38 -8.44
N TYR A 225 15.32 8.72 -7.63
CA TYR A 225 14.40 9.83 -7.89
C TYR A 225 14.37 10.87 -6.78
N GLY A 226 15.15 10.71 -5.72
CA GLY A 226 15.04 11.56 -4.53
C GLY A 226 13.65 11.48 -3.91
N ALA A 227 13.04 10.28 -3.95
CA ALA A 227 11.73 10.06 -3.34
C ALA A 227 11.81 10.22 -1.83
N GLU A 228 10.72 10.71 -1.24
CA GLU A 228 10.57 10.90 0.19
C GLU A 228 9.15 10.52 0.64
N LEU A 229 9.05 9.78 1.73
CA LEU A 229 7.78 9.37 2.32
C LEU A 229 7.14 10.55 3.05
N ILE A 230 5.97 10.97 2.60
CA ILE A 230 5.19 12.02 3.26
C ILE A 230 4.02 11.43 4.04
N GLY A 231 3.32 10.46 3.44
CA GLY A 231 2.15 9.84 4.04
C GLY A 231 2.14 8.31 3.90
N MET A 232 1.63 7.64 4.94
CA MET A 232 1.44 6.18 4.96
C MET A 232 0.26 5.86 5.87
N SER A 233 -0.91 5.59 5.30
CA SER A 233 -2.07 5.10 6.05
C SER A 233 -2.08 3.58 6.13
N PHE A 234 -3.21 2.99 6.49
CA PHE A 234 -3.36 1.53 6.56
C PHE A 234 -3.11 0.86 5.19
N ASP A 235 -3.56 1.46 4.11
CA ASP A 235 -3.59 0.89 2.76
C ASP A 235 -2.99 1.80 1.67
N THR A 236 -2.53 2.99 2.04
CA THR A 236 -2.10 4.02 1.09
C THR A 236 -0.73 4.57 1.44
N ILE A 237 0.09 4.79 0.41
CA ILE A 237 1.39 5.48 0.51
C ILE A 237 1.40 6.69 -0.40
N ASN A 238 1.86 7.83 0.14
CA ASN A 238 2.16 9.05 -0.61
C ASN A 238 3.67 9.34 -0.54
N LEU A 239 4.34 9.28 -1.69
CA LEU A 239 5.73 9.72 -1.84
C LEU A 239 5.78 11.05 -2.59
N ARG A 240 6.75 11.88 -2.28
CA ARG A 240 7.11 13.05 -3.08
C ARG A 240 8.49 12.84 -3.67
N VAL A 241 8.67 13.18 -4.97
CA VAL A 241 9.94 12.96 -5.67
C VAL A 241 10.60 14.27 -6.06
N ALA A 242 11.94 14.30 -5.99
CA ALA A 242 12.74 15.45 -6.38
C ALA A 242 13.00 15.45 -7.91
N SER A 243 13.00 14.27 -8.55
CA SER A 243 13.20 14.13 -9.98
C SER A 243 12.20 13.16 -10.60
N LYS A 244 11.79 13.46 -11.83
CA LYS A 244 10.80 12.69 -12.61
C LYS A 244 11.49 12.05 -13.81
N PRO A 245 10.90 10.97 -14.39
CA PRO A 245 11.35 10.44 -15.68
C PRO A 245 11.39 11.55 -16.74
N LYS A 246 12.42 11.54 -17.58
CA LYS A 246 12.64 12.56 -18.61
C LYS A 246 12.16 12.14 -19.99
N THR A 247 12.10 10.82 -20.22
CA THR A 247 11.64 10.25 -21.49
C THR A 247 10.46 9.32 -21.26
N ARG A 248 9.70 9.02 -22.33
CA ARG A 248 8.59 8.06 -22.24
C ARG A 248 9.08 6.66 -21.90
N GLU A 249 10.25 6.27 -22.39
CA GLU A 249 10.86 4.98 -22.11
C GLU A 249 11.19 4.82 -20.61
N GLU A 250 11.80 5.86 -20.01
CA GLU A 250 12.08 5.88 -18.58
C GLU A 250 10.78 5.83 -17.77
N ALA A 251 9.74 6.54 -18.21
CA ALA A 251 8.46 6.59 -17.53
C ALA A 251 7.71 5.24 -17.63
N LEU A 252 7.75 4.58 -18.77
CA LEU A 252 7.16 3.25 -18.94
C LEU A 252 7.88 2.19 -18.10
N ALA A 253 9.21 2.25 -18.04
CA ALA A 253 10.00 1.37 -17.18
C ALA A 253 9.65 1.59 -15.69
N LEU A 254 9.54 2.84 -15.24
CA LEU A 254 9.13 3.16 -13.88
C LEU A 254 7.67 2.75 -13.60
N ALA A 255 6.76 2.92 -14.56
CA ALA A 255 5.38 2.49 -14.42
C ALA A 255 5.28 0.96 -14.28
N HIS A 256 6.15 0.21 -14.96
CA HIS A 256 6.26 -1.24 -14.78
C HIS A 256 6.79 -1.61 -13.37
N ASP A 257 7.84 -0.92 -12.88
CA ASP A 257 8.34 -1.11 -11.52
C ASP A 257 7.23 -0.83 -10.47
N HIS A 258 6.42 0.22 -10.70
CA HIS A 258 5.28 0.57 -9.86
C HIS A 258 4.16 -0.49 -9.92
N TYR A 259 3.90 -1.07 -11.09
CA TYR A 259 2.92 -2.14 -11.23
C TYR A 259 3.32 -3.42 -10.49
N ILE A 260 4.59 -3.80 -10.58
CA ILE A 260 5.13 -4.93 -9.79
C ILE A 260 4.94 -4.67 -8.29
N TYR A 261 5.12 -3.42 -7.85
CA TYR A 261 4.98 -3.06 -6.44
C TYR A 261 3.51 -2.97 -5.98
N CYS A 262 2.63 -2.44 -6.82
CA CYS A 262 1.23 -2.18 -6.52
C CYS A 262 0.41 -2.25 -7.81
N SER A 263 -0.14 -3.41 -8.12
CA SER A 263 -0.92 -3.60 -9.36
C SER A 263 -2.22 -2.80 -9.38
N ASP A 264 -2.82 -2.55 -8.21
CA ASP A 264 -4.11 -1.87 -8.08
C ASP A 264 -4.11 -0.45 -8.66
N ILE A 265 -2.96 0.25 -8.65
CA ILE A 265 -2.86 1.59 -9.23
C ILE A 265 -3.10 1.63 -10.74
N ILE A 266 -2.93 0.50 -11.44
CA ILE A 266 -3.31 0.34 -12.85
C ILE A 266 -4.64 -0.41 -12.96
N ASP A 267 -4.75 -1.59 -12.33
CA ASP A 267 -5.87 -2.51 -12.54
C ASP A 267 -7.21 -1.92 -12.03
N GLN A 268 -7.17 -1.17 -10.94
CA GLN A 268 -8.33 -0.48 -10.35
C GLN A 268 -8.23 1.05 -10.45
N GLY A 269 -7.06 1.56 -10.89
CA GLY A 269 -6.75 2.99 -10.98
C GLY A 269 -6.80 3.52 -12.42
N VAL A 270 -5.63 3.81 -13.00
CA VAL A 270 -5.51 4.52 -14.29
C VAL A 270 -5.75 3.63 -15.52
N GLY A 271 -5.85 2.32 -15.36
CA GLY A 271 -6.26 1.35 -16.38
C GLY A 271 -5.18 0.94 -17.39
N THR A 272 -4.11 1.71 -17.58
CA THR A 272 -3.04 1.39 -18.55
C THR A 272 -1.66 1.85 -18.08
N THR A 273 -0.61 1.16 -18.56
CA THR A 273 0.78 1.53 -18.27
C THR A 273 1.15 2.90 -18.82
N SER A 274 0.65 3.25 -20.03
CA SER A 274 0.91 4.57 -20.63
C SER A 274 0.27 5.72 -19.85
N ALA A 275 -0.91 5.49 -19.25
CA ALA A 275 -1.55 6.48 -18.41
C ALA A 275 -0.73 6.73 -17.12
N LEU A 276 -0.32 5.66 -16.42
CA LEU A 276 0.56 5.78 -15.25
C LEU A 276 1.89 6.46 -15.60
N ALA A 277 2.52 6.07 -16.71
CA ALA A 277 3.78 6.67 -17.15
C ALA A 277 3.64 8.18 -17.41
N ALA A 278 2.53 8.61 -18.02
CA ALA A 278 2.26 10.03 -18.25
C ALA A 278 2.08 10.79 -16.92
N ASP A 279 1.41 10.19 -15.94
CA ASP A 279 1.24 10.76 -14.60
C ASP A 279 2.58 10.90 -13.87
N LEU A 280 3.47 9.89 -13.97
CA LEU A 280 4.81 9.90 -13.37
C LEU A 280 5.74 10.97 -13.99
N MET A 281 5.57 11.28 -15.29
CA MET A 281 6.29 12.40 -15.93
C MET A 281 5.76 13.77 -15.51
N ALA A 282 4.47 13.88 -15.23
CA ALA A 282 3.83 15.16 -14.94
C ALA A 282 3.92 15.56 -13.47
N ASN A 283 3.71 14.62 -12.55
CA ASN A 283 3.51 14.87 -11.14
C ASN A 283 4.78 14.57 -10.32
N ASP A 284 4.98 15.33 -9.24
CA ASP A 284 6.03 15.09 -8.23
C ASP A 284 5.51 14.30 -7.02
N TRP A 285 4.26 13.87 -7.07
CA TRP A 285 3.66 12.99 -6.08
C TRP A 285 3.36 11.64 -6.68
N TRP A 286 3.75 10.56 -5.96
CA TRP A 286 3.41 9.20 -6.26
C TRP A 286 2.41 8.70 -5.24
N TYR A 287 1.43 7.93 -5.73
CA TYR A 287 0.34 7.37 -4.97
C TYR A 287 0.31 5.86 -5.17
N PHE A 288 0.25 5.13 -4.08
CA PHE A 288 0.03 3.70 -4.08
C PHE A 288 -1.12 3.36 -3.15
N TRP A 289 -1.93 2.44 -3.54
CA TRP A 289 -3.07 1.99 -2.77
C TRP A 289 -3.35 0.52 -3.06
N TRP A 290 -3.68 -0.24 -2.02
CA TRP A 290 -4.00 -1.67 -2.08
C TRP A 290 -5.39 -1.92 -1.53
N ASP A 291 -6.23 -2.73 -2.26
CA ASP A 291 -7.59 -3.11 -1.87
C ASP A 291 -7.60 -4.37 -0.97
#